data_6e1f53c1715cd37574498746b7558b01
#
_entry.id   6e1f53c1715cd37574498746b7558b01
#
_cell.length_a   1.000
_cell.length_b   1.000
_cell.length_c   1.000
_cell.angle_alpha   90.00
_cell.angle_beta   90.00
_cell.angle_gamma   90.00
#
_symmetry.space_group_name_H-M   'P 1'
#
loop_
_entity.id
_entity.type
_entity.pdbx_description
1 polymer ?
#
loop_
_entity_poly.entity_id
_entity_poly.type
_entity_poly.pdbx_seq_one_letter_code
_entity_poly.pdbx_strand_id
1 'polypeptide(L)'
;MIGTTTWLFGLPCSGKTTLAEGLIGPKTVHLDGDYLRDTLNSDLGFSKADRTENLRRAAGVARALNDQGFDVVASFITPYRSQRELIAAELEDVSFVYVNAPLEVCEERDVKGMYEQARAGEIEGFTGIDAPFEEPDGAEIGLEVRTATRAPETNIRRINEELDRKFDPSHVFIGRWQPLHDGHRTIIDSAADNGNDVVIAIRDTELGEKNPLTAQERRRLIEDVYADHPNVETMILPDVDTVAIGRDVGYSVVSVPEEVAEISGTETRKQYDKSELIAGHHLDGGGSRRHSTDG
;
A
#
# COMPACT_ATOMS: atom_id res chain seq x y z
N MET A 1 -6.44 28.38 -5.86
CA MET A 1 -6.54 26.99 -5.40
C MET A 1 -5.35 26.76 -4.49
N ILE A 2 -5.57 26.15 -3.34
CA ILE A 2 -4.52 25.71 -2.43
C ILE A 2 -3.88 24.49 -3.09
N GLY A 3 -2.55 24.37 -3.04
CA GLY A 3 -1.85 23.19 -3.55
C GLY A 3 -2.01 21.97 -2.63
N THR A 4 -1.66 20.80 -3.11
CA THR A 4 -1.71 19.52 -2.39
C THR A 4 -0.30 18.98 -2.11
N THR A 5 -0.17 18.04 -1.18
CA THR A 5 1.11 17.40 -0.89
C THR A 5 1.03 15.89 -1.06
N THR A 6 1.88 15.36 -1.95
CA THR A 6 2.14 13.91 -2.07
C THR A 6 3.38 13.56 -1.25
N TRP A 7 3.22 12.81 -0.17
CA TRP A 7 4.31 12.42 0.73
C TRP A 7 4.73 10.98 0.51
N LEU A 8 5.83 10.78 -0.25
CA LEU A 8 6.44 9.48 -0.50
C LEU A 8 7.30 9.08 0.70
N PHE A 9 7.03 7.91 1.28
CA PHE A 9 7.83 7.41 2.40
C PHE A 9 8.13 5.91 2.26
N GLY A 10 9.17 5.44 2.96
CA GLY A 10 9.64 4.05 2.89
C GLY A 10 11.12 3.95 3.25
N LEU A 11 11.66 2.74 3.22
CA LEU A 11 13.06 2.44 3.53
C LEU A 11 14.05 3.27 2.68
N PRO A 12 15.28 3.51 3.12
CA PRO A 12 16.36 3.97 2.24
C PRO A 12 16.44 3.09 1.00
N CYS A 13 16.77 3.64 -0.15
CA CYS A 13 16.87 2.93 -1.45
C CYS A 13 15.57 2.24 -1.94
N SER A 14 14.40 2.50 -1.32
CA SER A 14 13.12 1.95 -1.81
C SER A 14 12.65 2.56 -3.14
N GLY A 15 13.28 3.62 -3.65
CA GLY A 15 12.95 4.25 -4.94
C GLY A 15 12.12 5.53 -4.82
N LYS A 16 11.99 6.12 -3.63
CA LYS A 16 11.21 7.36 -3.39
C LYS A 16 11.59 8.52 -4.30
N THR A 17 12.88 8.85 -4.37
CA THR A 17 13.38 9.97 -5.18
C THR A 17 13.10 9.76 -6.67
N THR A 18 13.30 8.54 -7.18
CA THR A 18 12.98 8.18 -8.57
C THR A 18 11.51 8.38 -8.91
N LEU A 19 10.60 7.98 -8.00
CA LEU A 19 9.17 8.22 -8.18
C LEU A 19 8.84 9.72 -8.07
N ALA A 20 9.42 10.41 -7.08
CA ALA A 20 9.20 11.85 -6.91
C ALA A 20 9.58 12.64 -8.15
N GLU A 21 10.72 12.35 -8.76
CA GLU A 21 11.18 13.01 -10.01
C GLU A 21 10.19 12.83 -11.16
N GLY A 22 9.56 11.65 -11.26
CA GLY A 22 8.55 11.38 -12.28
C GLY A 22 7.17 12.00 -12.01
N LEU A 23 6.93 12.53 -10.81
CA LEU A 23 5.69 13.21 -10.43
C LEU A 23 5.78 14.75 -10.56
N ILE A 24 6.94 15.30 -10.93
CA ILE A 24 7.13 16.75 -11.04
C ILE A 24 6.39 17.30 -12.26
N GLY A 25 5.48 18.24 -12.01
CA GLY A 25 4.73 18.98 -13.02
C GLY A 25 5.06 20.49 -13.00
N PRO A 26 4.38 21.29 -13.83
CA PRO A 26 4.69 22.72 -14.00
C PRO A 26 4.58 23.60 -12.74
N LYS A 27 3.80 23.16 -11.74
CA LYS A 27 3.61 23.85 -10.45
C LYS A 27 3.95 22.96 -9.27
N THR A 28 4.77 21.95 -9.48
CA THR A 28 5.14 20.98 -8.45
C THR A 28 6.55 21.26 -7.95
N VAL A 29 6.72 21.28 -6.64
CA VAL A 29 8.02 21.42 -5.97
C VAL A 29 8.40 20.10 -5.30
N HIS A 30 9.59 19.59 -5.58
CA HIS A 30 10.14 18.41 -4.91
C HIS A 30 10.89 18.81 -3.64
N LEU A 31 10.48 18.27 -2.50
CA LEU A 31 11.20 18.34 -1.23
C LEU A 31 11.87 16.99 -0.95
N ASP A 32 13.18 16.92 -1.22
CA ASP A 32 13.98 15.72 -0.95
C ASP A 32 14.63 15.79 0.44
N GLY A 33 14.58 14.69 1.18
CA GLY A 33 15.07 14.62 2.55
C GLY A 33 16.58 14.84 2.68
N ASP A 34 17.38 14.35 1.74
CA ASP A 34 18.82 14.52 1.73
C ASP A 34 19.19 15.97 1.39
N TYR A 35 18.53 16.54 0.34
CA TYR A 35 18.72 17.93 -0.05
C TYR A 35 18.39 18.93 1.08
N LEU A 36 17.29 18.70 1.79
CA LEU A 36 16.94 19.57 2.93
C LEU A 36 17.94 19.45 4.08
N ARG A 37 18.53 18.28 4.33
CA ARG A 37 19.57 18.11 5.33
C ARG A 37 20.86 18.82 4.96
N ASP A 38 21.21 18.86 3.69
CA ASP A 38 22.41 19.55 3.21
C ASP A 38 22.24 21.08 3.22
N THR A 39 21.00 21.57 3.30
CA THR A 39 20.66 22.99 3.18
C THR A 39 19.94 23.54 4.41
N LEU A 40 18.62 23.49 4.42
CA LEU A 40 17.76 24.12 5.45
C LEU A 40 17.89 23.48 6.83
N ASN A 41 18.18 22.17 6.90
CA ASN A 41 18.20 21.36 8.10
C ASN A 41 19.61 20.84 8.45
N SER A 42 20.65 21.55 8.02
CA SER A 42 22.06 21.19 8.23
C SER A 42 22.49 21.21 9.70
N ASP A 43 21.68 21.82 10.57
CA ASP A 43 21.86 21.84 12.02
C ASP A 43 21.36 20.55 12.72
N LEU A 44 20.65 19.66 12.01
CA LEU A 44 20.03 18.47 12.57
C LEU A 44 20.86 17.21 12.36
N GLY A 45 20.97 16.40 13.40
CA GLY A 45 21.56 15.05 13.35
C GLY A 45 20.58 13.96 12.91
N PHE A 46 20.86 12.71 13.32
CA PHE A 46 20.07 11.54 12.96
C PHE A 46 19.36 10.88 14.16
N SER A 47 19.35 11.54 15.33
CA SER A 47 18.53 11.09 16.45
C SER A 47 17.04 11.06 16.09
N LYS A 48 16.23 10.28 16.81
CA LYS A 48 14.78 10.27 16.61
C LYS A 48 14.17 11.69 16.69
N ALA A 49 14.67 12.51 17.61
CA ALA A 49 14.22 13.90 17.78
C ALA A 49 14.58 14.75 16.57
N ASP A 50 15.83 14.69 16.09
CA ASP A 50 16.29 15.43 14.91
C ASP A 50 15.54 14.99 13.63
N ARG A 51 15.28 13.68 13.49
CA ARG A 51 14.49 13.16 12.37
C ARG A 51 13.07 13.71 12.40
N THR A 52 12.45 13.78 13.58
CA THR A 52 11.09 14.33 13.73
C THR A 52 11.07 15.82 13.45
N GLU A 53 12.06 16.58 13.93
CA GLU A 53 12.19 18.02 13.65
C GLU A 53 12.46 18.28 12.15
N ASN A 54 13.29 17.44 11.49
CA ASN A 54 13.50 17.51 10.04
C ASN A 54 12.17 17.41 9.27
N LEU A 55 11.33 16.43 9.64
CA LEU A 55 10.03 16.22 9.00
C LEU A 55 9.04 17.36 9.32
N ARG A 56 9.04 17.87 10.54
CA ARG A 56 8.22 19.01 10.95
C ARG A 56 8.56 20.26 10.14
N ARG A 57 9.85 20.55 9.96
CA ARG A 57 10.30 21.69 9.14
C ARG A 57 9.93 21.48 7.67
N ALA A 58 10.11 20.26 7.14
CA ALA A 58 9.73 19.92 5.77
C ALA A 58 8.20 20.09 5.54
N ALA A 59 7.37 19.63 6.48
CA ALA A 59 5.91 19.83 6.42
C ALA A 59 5.53 21.31 6.47
N GLY A 60 6.19 22.11 7.30
CA GLY A 60 5.98 23.56 7.33
C GLY A 60 6.34 24.25 6.02
N VAL A 61 7.42 23.83 5.34
CA VAL A 61 7.78 24.32 4.01
C VAL A 61 6.73 23.89 2.97
N ALA A 62 6.31 22.62 3.01
CA ALA A 62 5.27 22.11 2.12
C ALA A 62 3.97 22.91 2.26
N ARG A 63 3.51 23.16 3.50
CA ARG A 63 2.34 24.00 3.76
C ARG A 63 2.48 25.40 3.18
N ALA A 64 3.62 26.07 3.40
CA ALA A 64 3.84 27.41 2.86
C ALA A 64 3.79 27.44 1.32
N LEU A 65 4.23 26.38 0.65
CA LEU A 65 4.14 26.23 -0.81
C LEU A 65 2.70 25.95 -1.25
N ASN A 66 1.98 25.06 -0.55
CA ASN A 66 0.56 24.79 -0.82
C ASN A 66 -0.29 26.05 -0.69
N ASP A 67 -0.07 26.89 0.32
CA ASP A 67 -0.75 28.18 0.51
C ASP A 67 -0.54 29.14 -0.68
N GLN A 68 0.57 29.00 -1.39
CA GLN A 68 0.88 29.77 -2.61
C GLN A 68 0.37 29.10 -3.90
N GLY A 69 -0.30 27.95 -3.80
CA GLY A 69 -0.87 27.21 -4.93
C GLY A 69 0.12 26.34 -5.69
N PHE A 70 1.24 25.97 -5.05
CA PHE A 70 2.15 24.96 -5.57
C PHE A 70 1.82 23.60 -4.98
N ASP A 71 1.82 22.56 -5.80
CA ASP A 71 1.81 21.20 -5.33
C ASP A 71 3.20 20.78 -4.84
N VAL A 72 3.25 19.91 -3.85
CA VAL A 72 4.50 19.42 -3.27
C VAL A 72 4.59 17.91 -3.40
N VAL A 73 5.71 17.42 -3.90
CA VAL A 73 6.10 16.00 -3.79
C VAL A 73 7.24 15.93 -2.78
N ALA A 74 7.00 15.28 -1.65
CA ALA A 74 7.97 15.12 -0.58
C ALA A 74 8.52 13.69 -0.58
N SER A 75 9.85 13.49 -0.53
CA SER A 75 10.48 12.17 -0.47
C SER A 75 11.34 12.03 0.79
N PHE A 76 10.82 11.28 1.78
CA PHE A 76 11.44 11.08 3.08
C PHE A 76 11.31 9.62 3.56
N ILE A 77 12.18 9.18 4.47
CA ILE A 77 12.05 7.84 5.07
C ILE A 77 10.78 7.76 5.93
N THR A 78 10.51 8.73 6.79
CA THR A 78 9.35 8.85 7.70
C THR A 78 9.03 7.53 8.43
N PRO A 79 9.95 7.00 9.25
CA PRO A 79 9.89 5.61 9.70
C PRO A 79 8.87 5.36 10.82
N TYR A 80 8.36 6.39 11.50
CA TYR A 80 7.49 6.23 12.66
C TYR A 80 6.07 6.72 12.38
N ARG A 81 5.06 6.00 12.91
CA ARG A 81 3.65 6.41 12.84
C ARG A 81 3.45 7.83 13.39
N SER A 82 4.03 8.13 14.54
CA SER A 82 3.93 9.47 15.15
C SER A 82 4.45 10.61 14.28
N GLN A 83 5.37 10.31 13.35
CA GLN A 83 5.86 11.29 12.37
C GLN A 83 4.86 11.49 11.24
N ARG A 84 4.18 10.43 10.78
CA ARG A 84 3.10 10.52 9.80
C ARG A 84 1.92 11.31 10.35
N GLU A 85 1.54 11.03 11.61
CA GLU A 85 0.50 11.78 12.34
C GLU A 85 0.85 13.28 12.48
N LEU A 86 2.12 13.60 12.79
CA LEU A 86 2.61 14.96 12.86
C LEU A 86 2.48 15.69 11.52
N ILE A 87 2.87 15.03 10.42
CA ILE A 87 2.77 15.60 9.07
C ILE A 87 1.30 15.80 8.69
N ALA A 88 0.43 14.83 8.97
CA ALA A 88 -1.00 14.92 8.70
C ALA A 88 -1.67 16.05 9.52
N ALA A 89 -1.17 16.35 10.71
CA ALA A 89 -1.67 17.47 11.51
C ALA A 89 -1.18 18.85 11.00
N GLU A 90 -0.03 18.90 10.33
CA GLU A 90 0.55 20.13 9.80
C GLU A 90 -0.01 20.51 8.42
N LEU A 91 -0.39 19.52 7.60
CA LEU A 91 -0.85 19.69 6.21
C LEU A 91 -2.35 19.40 6.12
N GLU A 92 -3.12 20.34 5.52
CA GLU A 92 -4.57 20.17 5.35
C GLU A 92 -4.92 19.11 4.31
N ASP A 93 -4.11 19.01 3.25
CA ASP A 93 -4.30 18.06 2.15
C ASP A 93 -2.97 17.34 1.86
N VAL A 94 -2.81 16.17 2.47
CA VAL A 94 -1.64 15.31 2.28
C VAL A 94 -2.06 13.89 1.94
N SER A 95 -1.53 13.40 0.82
CA SER A 95 -1.65 11.99 0.41
C SER A 95 -0.35 11.26 0.71
N PHE A 96 -0.40 10.28 1.62
CA PHE A 96 0.74 9.43 1.92
C PHE A 96 0.84 8.28 0.92
N VAL A 97 1.99 8.16 0.26
CA VAL A 97 2.31 7.05 -0.64
C VAL A 97 3.42 6.22 -0.01
N TYR A 98 3.09 4.99 0.37
CA TYR A 98 4.06 4.04 0.87
C TYR A 98 4.84 3.41 -0.28
N VAL A 99 6.12 3.73 -0.38
CA VAL A 99 7.03 3.16 -1.37
C VAL A 99 7.65 1.90 -0.78
N ASN A 100 6.95 0.78 -0.99
CA ASN A 100 7.31 -0.52 -0.44
C ASN A 100 8.35 -1.21 -1.31
N ALA A 101 9.45 -1.62 -0.70
CA ALA A 101 10.43 -2.55 -1.24
C ALA A 101 10.97 -3.41 -0.09
N PRO A 102 11.11 -4.73 -0.27
CA PRO A 102 11.77 -5.60 0.70
C PRO A 102 13.15 -5.08 1.08
N LEU A 103 13.54 -5.29 2.34
CA LEU A 103 14.82 -4.81 2.85
C LEU A 103 15.99 -5.32 2.00
N GLU A 104 15.95 -6.58 1.60
CA GLU A 104 16.96 -7.23 0.77
C GLU A 104 17.14 -6.51 -0.57
N VAL A 105 16.03 -6.07 -1.18
CA VAL A 105 16.07 -5.31 -2.44
C VAL A 105 16.63 -3.91 -2.22
N CYS A 106 16.36 -3.29 -1.07
CA CYS A 106 16.95 -2.00 -0.72
C CYS A 106 18.46 -2.11 -0.47
N GLU A 107 18.91 -3.18 0.19
CA GLU A 107 20.33 -3.49 0.40
C GLU A 107 21.05 -3.79 -0.93
N GLU A 108 20.45 -4.56 -1.83
CA GLU A 108 21.01 -4.82 -3.16
C GLU A 108 21.18 -3.54 -3.99
N ARG A 109 20.26 -2.59 -3.84
CA ARG A 109 20.35 -1.31 -4.54
C ARG A 109 21.43 -0.38 -3.98
N ASP A 110 21.59 -0.32 -2.71
CA ASP A 110 22.51 0.47 -1.87
C ASP A 110 23.39 1.53 -2.60
N VAL A 111 22.73 2.41 -3.35
CA VAL A 111 23.37 3.36 -4.30
C VAL A 111 24.48 4.20 -3.67
N LYS A 112 24.41 4.41 -2.34
CA LYS A 112 25.36 5.23 -1.58
C LYS A 112 26.28 4.42 -0.67
N GLY A 113 26.19 3.08 -0.67
CA GLY A 113 26.95 2.20 0.25
C GLY A 113 26.57 2.36 1.72
N MET A 114 25.38 2.92 2.02
CA MET A 114 24.98 3.21 3.39
C MET A 114 24.52 1.95 4.15
N TYR A 115 23.93 0.98 3.47
CA TYR A 115 23.58 -0.31 4.06
C TYR A 115 24.83 -1.11 4.41
N GLU A 116 25.83 -1.12 3.52
CA GLU A 116 27.13 -1.76 3.78
C GLU A 116 27.80 -1.16 5.02
N GLN A 117 27.86 0.18 5.14
CA GLN A 117 28.42 0.88 6.29
C GLN A 117 27.61 0.61 7.58
N ALA A 118 26.28 0.58 7.50
CA ALA A 118 25.43 0.25 8.66
C ALA A 118 25.64 -1.20 9.12
N ARG A 119 25.74 -2.16 8.19
CA ARG A 119 26.07 -3.56 8.51
C ARG A 119 27.46 -3.72 9.10
N ALA A 120 28.43 -2.89 8.68
CA ALA A 120 29.77 -2.85 9.26
C ALA A 120 29.83 -2.14 10.63
N GLY A 121 28.72 -1.53 11.08
CA GLY A 121 28.67 -0.77 12.34
C GLY A 121 29.33 0.61 12.26
N GLU A 122 29.56 1.13 11.06
CA GLU A 122 30.14 2.45 10.80
C GLU A 122 29.08 3.57 10.89
N ILE A 123 27.81 3.21 10.66
CA ILE A 123 26.63 4.09 10.81
C ILE A 123 25.71 3.47 11.86
N GLU A 124 25.37 4.24 12.91
CA GLU A 124 24.40 3.85 13.93
C GLU A 124 23.04 4.50 13.67
N GLY A 125 21.97 3.84 14.11
CA GLY A 125 20.60 4.33 13.99
C GLY A 125 20.08 4.32 12.56
N PHE A 126 20.56 3.40 11.71
CA PHE A 126 20.15 3.29 10.32
C PHE A 126 18.81 2.56 10.20
N THR A 127 17.80 3.22 9.61
CA THR A 127 16.46 2.66 9.46
C THR A 127 16.46 1.38 8.62
N GLY A 128 15.89 0.33 9.18
CA GLY A 128 15.84 -1.00 8.56
C GLY A 128 16.96 -1.94 8.99
N ILE A 129 18.02 -1.44 9.66
CA ILE A 129 19.13 -2.27 10.17
C ILE A 129 19.10 -2.28 11.70
N ASP A 130 19.46 -1.18 12.36
CA ASP A 130 19.52 -1.04 13.82
C ASP A 130 18.50 -0.01 14.36
N ALA A 131 17.80 0.71 13.48
CA ALA A 131 16.64 1.53 13.81
C ALA A 131 15.38 0.98 13.13
N PRO A 132 14.21 1.00 13.82
CA PRO A 132 12.98 0.44 13.29
C PRO A 132 12.39 1.28 12.15
N PHE A 133 11.64 0.61 11.29
CA PHE A 133 10.67 1.19 10.38
C PHE A 133 9.31 0.61 10.78
N GLU A 134 8.38 1.48 11.18
CA GLU A 134 7.02 1.08 11.50
C GLU A 134 6.21 1.06 10.21
N GLU A 135 5.95 -0.14 9.70
CA GLU A 135 5.10 -0.32 8.50
C GLU A 135 3.74 0.35 8.74
N PRO A 136 3.23 1.10 7.75
CA PRO A 136 1.92 1.73 7.87
C PRO A 136 0.81 0.68 7.89
N ASP A 137 -0.26 0.95 8.62
CA ASP A 137 -1.53 0.28 8.36
C ASP A 137 -2.30 1.02 7.25
N GLY A 138 -3.28 0.32 6.63
CA GLY A 138 -3.97 0.88 5.47
C GLY A 138 -4.77 2.15 5.72
N ALA A 139 -5.05 2.49 6.97
CA ALA A 139 -5.74 3.73 7.32
C ALA A 139 -4.80 4.95 7.29
N GLU A 140 -3.48 4.71 7.29
CA GLU A 140 -2.47 5.76 7.32
C GLU A 140 -1.98 6.19 5.94
N ILE A 141 -2.32 5.45 4.90
CA ILE A 141 -1.81 5.66 3.54
C ILE A 141 -2.94 5.82 2.54
N GLY A 142 -2.75 6.71 1.58
CA GLY A 142 -3.60 6.81 0.40
C GLY A 142 -3.29 5.71 -0.62
N LEU A 143 -2.02 5.33 -0.76
CA LEU A 143 -1.58 4.35 -1.75
C LEU A 143 -0.31 3.62 -1.31
N GLU A 144 -0.23 2.31 -1.60
CA GLU A 144 1.01 1.54 -1.58
C GLU A 144 1.50 1.27 -3.00
N VAL A 145 2.77 1.54 -3.26
CA VAL A 145 3.45 1.19 -4.52
C VAL A 145 4.63 0.29 -4.27
N ARG A 146 4.81 -0.74 -5.11
CA ARG A 146 5.84 -1.78 -4.95
C ARG A 146 6.92 -1.64 -6.02
N THR A 147 8.09 -1.19 -5.62
CA THR A 147 9.19 -0.90 -6.55
C THR A 147 10.11 -2.11 -6.81
N ALA A 148 9.93 -3.20 -6.07
CA ALA A 148 10.65 -4.45 -6.33
C ALA A 148 10.06 -5.23 -7.52
N THR A 149 8.75 -5.07 -7.77
CA THR A 149 8.02 -5.88 -8.75
C THR A 149 7.46 -5.08 -9.92
N ARG A 150 7.48 -3.75 -9.84
CA ARG A 150 6.94 -2.86 -10.88
C ARG A 150 7.95 -1.81 -11.31
N ALA A 151 7.95 -1.52 -12.61
CA ALA A 151 8.75 -0.45 -13.18
C ALA A 151 8.33 0.93 -12.62
N PRO A 152 9.28 1.89 -12.51
CA PRO A 152 8.99 3.23 -12.00
C PRO A 152 7.83 3.91 -12.72
N GLU A 153 7.77 3.81 -14.04
CA GLU A 153 6.74 4.44 -14.89
C GLU A 153 5.34 3.93 -14.55
N THR A 154 5.21 2.63 -14.25
CA THR A 154 3.93 2.04 -13.83
C THR A 154 3.49 2.56 -12.46
N ASN A 155 4.42 2.66 -11.51
CA ASN A 155 4.12 3.20 -10.20
C ASN A 155 3.78 4.71 -10.27
N ILE A 156 4.51 5.49 -11.10
CA ILE A 156 4.22 6.93 -11.32
C ILE A 156 2.82 7.11 -11.91
N ARG A 157 2.47 6.32 -12.92
CA ARG A 157 1.12 6.36 -13.51
C ARG A 157 0.05 6.07 -12.45
N ARG A 158 0.23 5.00 -11.65
CA ARG A 158 -0.71 4.68 -10.55
C ARG A 158 -0.85 5.81 -9.55
N ILE A 159 0.24 6.43 -9.14
CA ILE A 159 0.20 7.56 -8.20
C ILE A 159 -0.61 8.71 -8.80
N ASN A 160 -0.37 9.09 -10.05
CA ASN A 160 -1.11 10.16 -10.72
C ASN A 160 -2.60 9.82 -10.85
N GLU A 161 -2.92 8.60 -11.30
CA GLU A 161 -4.30 8.15 -11.44
C GLU A 161 -5.04 8.16 -10.10
N GLU A 162 -4.38 7.74 -9.01
CA GLU A 162 -4.96 7.70 -7.67
C GLU A 162 -5.14 9.11 -7.06
N LEU A 163 -4.16 9.99 -7.22
CA LEU A 163 -4.23 11.35 -6.68
C LEU A 163 -5.22 12.24 -7.43
N ASP A 164 -5.36 12.03 -8.76
CA ASP A 164 -6.33 12.75 -9.59
C ASP A 164 -7.75 12.16 -9.49
N ARG A 165 -7.85 10.92 -8.99
CA ARG A 165 -9.09 10.17 -8.93
C ARG A 165 -9.82 10.42 -7.61
N LYS A 166 -11.06 10.80 -7.72
CA LYS A 166 -11.98 10.77 -6.60
C LYS A 166 -12.57 9.36 -6.49
N PHE A 167 -12.07 8.56 -5.52
CA PHE A 167 -12.61 7.23 -5.24
C PHE A 167 -14.02 7.38 -4.66
N ASP A 168 -15.01 6.79 -5.33
CA ASP A 168 -16.41 6.80 -4.91
C ASP A 168 -16.94 5.35 -4.93
N PRO A 169 -16.76 4.59 -3.82
CA PRO A 169 -17.04 3.16 -3.82
C PRO A 169 -18.52 2.88 -4.06
N SER A 170 -18.78 2.20 -5.16
CA SER A 170 -20.14 1.75 -5.55
C SER A 170 -20.40 0.30 -5.19
N HIS A 171 -19.34 -0.51 -4.96
CA HIS A 171 -19.43 -1.92 -4.63
C HIS A 171 -18.58 -2.26 -3.41
N VAL A 172 -19.16 -2.95 -2.43
CA VAL A 172 -18.46 -3.42 -1.23
C VAL A 172 -18.61 -4.93 -1.11
N PHE A 173 -17.52 -5.66 -1.15
CA PHE A 173 -17.48 -7.10 -0.94
C PHE A 173 -16.92 -7.40 0.45
N ILE A 174 -17.74 -7.96 1.34
CA ILE A 174 -17.36 -8.26 2.71
C ILE A 174 -17.14 -9.77 2.87
N GLY A 175 -15.96 -10.19 3.29
CA GLY A 175 -15.65 -11.59 3.42
C GLY A 175 -14.48 -11.90 4.36
N ARG A 176 -14.27 -13.21 4.60
CA ARG A 176 -13.10 -13.69 5.34
C ARG A 176 -11.88 -13.81 4.44
N TRP A 177 -12.09 -14.09 3.14
CA TRP A 177 -11.05 -14.25 2.13
C TRP A 177 -9.93 -15.22 2.55
N GLN A 178 -10.29 -16.44 2.96
CA GLN A 178 -9.42 -17.44 3.57
C GLN A 178 -9.28 -18.72 2.72
N PRO A 179 -8.49 -18.72 1.63
CA PRO A 179 -7.88 -17.59 0.91
C PRO A 179 -8.83 -16.95 -0.09
N LEU A 180 -8.36 -15.89 -0.77
CA LEU A 180 -8.98 -15.43 -2.01
C LEU A 180 -8.85 -16.57 -3.04
N HIS A 181 -9.88 -16.84 -3.82
CA HIS A 181 -9.90 -17.90 -4.84
C HIS A 181 -10.75 -17.47 -6.05
N ASP A 182 -10.71 -18.23 -7.13
CA ASP A 182 -11.35 -17.87 -8.41
C ASP A 182 -12.84 -17.53 -8.28
N GLY A 183 -13.57 -18.20 -7.40
CA GLY A 183 -14.96 -17.85 -7.14
C GLY A 183 -15.14 -16.45 -6.56
N HIS A 184 -14.26 -16.02 -5.69
CA HIS A 184 -14.26 -14.65 -5.19
C HIS A 184 -13.87 -13.66 -6.29
N ARG A 185 -12.83 -13.99 -7.06
CA ARG A 185 -12.37 -13.14 -8.16
C ARG A 185 -13.45 -12.91 -9.19
N THR A 186 -14.16 -13.95 -9.60
CA THR A 186 -15.23 -13.83 -10.61
C THR A 186 -16.26 -12.73 -10.27
N ILE A 187 -16.67 -12.60 -9.01
CA ILE A 187 -17.64 -11.59 -8.61
C ILE A 187 -17.01 -10.20 -8.44
N ILE A 188 -15.78 -10.12 -7.97
CA ILE A 188 -15.04 -8.86 -7.79
C ILE A 188 -14.65 -8.30 -9.15
N ASP A 189 -14.03 -9.13 -10.01
CA ASP A 189 -13.61 -8.77 -11.37
C ASP A 189 -14.79 -8.26 -12.20
N SER A 190 -15.96 -8.91 -12.08
CA SER A 190 -17.18 -8.46 -12.75
C SER A 190 -17.58 -7.02 -12.39
N ALA A 191 -17.31 -6.56 -11.18
CA ALA A 191 -17.56 -5.18 -10.80
C ALA A 191 -16.41 -4.26 -11.24
N ALA A 192 -15.17 -4.65 -10.96
CA ALA A 192 -13.97 -3.86 -11.23
C ALA A 192 -13.74 -3.61 -12.73
N ASP A 193 -13.88 -4.64 -13.56
CA ASP A 193 -13.71 -4.55 -15.03
C ASP A 193 -14.76 -3.66 -15.70
N ASN A 194 -15.92 -3.49 -15.07
CA ASN A 194 -16.95 -2.55 -15.50
C ASN A 194 -16.65 -1.09 -15.07
N GLY A 195 -15.49 -0.83 -14.47
CA GLY A 195 -15.04 0.50 -14.06
C GLY A 195 -15.70 1.00 -12.77
N ASN A 196 -16.35 0.12 -11.99
CA ASN A 196 -16.88 0.49 -10.68
C ASN A 196 -15.74 0.58 -9.65
N ASP A 197 -15.88 1.49 -8.71
CA ASP A 197 -15.01 1.57 -7.54
C ASP A 197 -15.44 0.50 -6.52
N VAL A 198 -14.50 -0.36 -6.16
CA VAL A 198 -14.74 -1.57 -5.38
C VAL A 198 -13.95 -1.53 -4.08
N VAL A 199 -14.62 -1.78 -2.95
CA VAL A 199 -13.98 -2.04 -1.67
C VAL A 199 -14.04 -3.52 -1.34
N ILE A 200 -12.89 -4.15 -1.10
CA ILE A 200 -12.81 -5.51 -0.54
C ILE A 200 -12.57 -5.41 0.96
N ALA A 201 -13.65 -5.61 1.72
CA ALA A 201 -13.64 -5.54 3.17
C ALA A 201 -13.28 -6.90 3.77
N ILE A 202 -12.15 -6.95 4.49
CA ILE A 202 -11.53 -8.16 5.05
C ILE A 202 -11.92 -8.24 6.53
N ARG A 203 -12.69 -9.24 6.94
CA ARG A 203 -13.03 -9.46 8.34
C ARG A 203 -11.82 -9.96 9.12
N ASP A 204 -11.46 -9.30 10.23
CA ASP A 204 -10.34 -9.70 11.10
C ASP A 204 -10.74 -10.85 12.03
N THR A 205 -10.77 -12.04 11.46
CA THR A 205 -11.19 -13.27 12.15
C THR A 205 -10.05 -13.88 12.96
N GLU A 206 -10.36 -14.52 14.09
CA GLU A 206 -9.38 -15.29 14.86
C GLU A 206 -8.69 -16.37 14.01
N LEU A 207 -7.39 -16.54 14.24
CA LEU A 207 -6.59 -17.57 13.58
C LEU A 207 -7.02 -18.98 14.01
N GLY A 208 -7.04 -19.91 13.07
CA GLY A 208 -7.39 -21.31 13.29
C GLY A 208 -7.37 -22.11 11.99
N GLU A 209 -7.76 -23.38 12.06
CA GLU A 209 -7.75 -24.26 10.88
C GLU A 209 -8.58 -23.70 9.69
N LYS A 210 -9.69 -23.02 9.98
CA LYS A 210 -10.53 -22.38 8.95
C LYS A 210 -10.03 -21.00 8.54
N ASN A 211 -9.18 -20.39 9.33
CA ASN A 211 -8.65 -19.05 9.15
C ASN A 211 -7.13 -19.06 9.34
N PRO A 212 -6.35 -19.68 8.42
CA PRO A 212 -4.90 -19.83 8.59
C PRO A 212 -4.12 -18.54 8.38
N LEU A 213 -4.71 -17.55 7.70
CA LEU A 213 -4.08 -16.28 7.35
C LEU A 213 -4.61 -15.14 8.23
N THR A 214 -3.72 -14.29 8.71
CA THR A 214 -4.08 -13.02 9.37
C THR A 214 -4.79 -12.08 8.39
N ALA A 215 -5.50 -11.07 8.89
CA ALA A 215 -6.12 -10.05 8.05
C ALA A 215 -5.08 -9.33 7.17
N GLN A 216 -3.89 -9.06 7.70
CA GLN A 216 -2.80 -8.40 6.97
C GLN A 216 -2.20 -9.29 5.87
N GLU A 217 -2.00 -10.59 6.12
CA GLU A 217 -1.53 -11.54 5.09
C GLU A 217 -2.53 -11.62 3.93
N ARG A 218 -3.83 -11.68 4.24
CA ARG A 218 -4.91 -11.69 3.23
C ARG A 218 -4.98 -10.38 2.45
N ARG A 219 -4.84 -9.26 3.16
CA ARG A 219 -4.82 -7.94 2.55
C ARG A 219 -3.70 -7.83 1.52
N ARG A 220 -2.46 -8.18 1.89
CA ARG A 220 -1.31 -8.16 0.97
C ARG A 220 -1.57 -9.03 -0.27
N LEU A 221 -2.09 -10.26 -0.08
CA LEU A 221 -2.43 -11.15 -1.17
C LEU A 221 -3.46 -10.54 -2.13
N ILE A 222 -4.51 -9.92 -1.59
CA ILE A 222 -5.57 -9.28 -2.39
C ILE A 222 -5.01 -8.07 -3.14
N GLU A 223 -4.22 -7.23 -2.48
CA GLU A 223 -3.56 -6.08 -3.08
C GLU A 223 -2.57 -6.47 -4.18
N ASP A 224 -1.89 -7.62 -4.05
CA ASP A 224 -1.06 -8.19 -5.13
C ASP A 224 -1.88 -8.59 -6.34
N VAL A 225 -3.01 -9.26 -6.12
CA VAL A 225 -3.91 -9.71 -7.19
C VAL A 225 -4.51 -8.54 -7.95
N TYR A 226 -4.92 -7.49 -7.23
CA TYR A 226 -5.58 -6.31 -7.81
C TYR A 226 -4.63 -5.12 -8.01
N ALA A 227 -3.36 -5.38 -8.04
CA ALA A 227 -2.32 -4.36 -8.14
C ALA A 227 -2.44 -3.43 -9.36
N ASP A 228 -3.01 -3.93 -10.46
CA ASP A 228 -3.21 -3.18 -11.70
C ASP A 228 -4.66 -2.64 -11.84
N HIS A 229 -5.49 -2.75 -10.79
CA HIS A 229 -6.86 -2.24 -10.74
C HIS A 229 -6.94 -1.04 -9.79
N PRO A 230 -6.74 0.20 -10.27
CA PRO A 230 -6.79 1.40 -9.41
C PRO A 230 -8.17 1.66 -8.81
N ASN A 231 -9.20 0.97 -9.30
CA ASN A 231 -10.57 1.00 -8.82
C ASN A 231 -10.88 -0.09 -7.78
N VAL A 232 -9.88 -0.77 -7.23
CA VAL A 232 -10.06 -1.77 -6.17
C VAL A 232 -9.24 -1.38 -4.96
N GLU A 233 -9.91 -1.13 -3.85
CA GLU A 233 -9.28 -0.86 -2.55
C GLU A 233 -9.57 -1.97 -1.55
N THR A 234 -8.73 -2.07 -0.52
CA THR A 234 -8.92 -3.02 0.57
C THR A 234 -9.08 -2.30 1.90
N MET A 235 -9.94 -2.84 2.76
CA MET A 235 -10.05 -2.39 4.15
C MET A 235 -10.14 -3.58 5.10
N ILE A 236 -9.65 -3.42 6.32
CA ILE A 236 -9.82 -4.42 7.37
C ILE A 236 -10.96 -3.97 8.28
N LEU A 237 -11.93 -4.86 8.48
CA LEU A 237 -13.02 -4.65 9.42
C LEU A 237 -12.85 -5.57 10.64
N PRO A 238 -13.32 -5.15 11.83
CA PRO A 238 -13.51 -6.10 12.93
C PRO A 238 -14.32 -7.31 12.49
N ASP A 239 -14.18 -8.43 13.19
CA ASP A 239 -15.02 -9.61 12.91
C ASP A 239 -16.47 -9.32 13.29
N VAL A 240 -17.26 -8.95 12.29
CA VAL A 240 -18.67 -8.56 12.45
C VAL A 240 -19.58 -9.75 12.14
N ASP A 241 -20.59 -9.97 12.99
CA ASP A 241 -21.56 -11.04 12.82
C ASP A 241 -22.75 -10.62 11.95
N THR A 242 -23.01 -9.33 11.84
CA THR A 242 -24.21 -8.81 11.17
C THR A 242 -23.90 -7.54 10.39
N VAL A 243 -24.36 -7.52 9.15
CA VAL A 243 -24.44 -6.31 8.32
C VAL A 243 -25.90 -5.92 8.18
N ALA A 244 -26.28 -4.78 8.77
CA ALA A 244 -27.64 -4.27 8.67
C ALA A 244 -27.76 -3.36 7.43
N ILE A 245 -28.70 -3.67 6.54
CA ILE A 245 -29.02 -2.85 5.38
C ILE A 245 -30.36 -2.19 5.64
N GLY A 246 -30.38 -0.84 5.66
CA GLY A 246 -31.59 -0.06 5.84
C GLY A 246 -32.57 -0.22 4.66
N ARG A 247 -33.86 -0.04 4.92
CA ARG A 247 -34.87 0.04 3.85
C ARG A 247 -34.75 1.38 3.13
N ASP A 248 -34.96 1.37 1.82
CA ASP A 248 -35.03 2.58 0.98
C ASP A 248 -33.73 3.40 0.88
N VAL A 249 -32.58 2.81 1.17
CA VAL A 249 -31.27 3.47 1.01
C VAL A 249 -30.59 3.23 -0.35
N GLY A 250 -31.30 2.57 -1.27
CA GLY A 250 -30.82 2.40 -2.65
C GLY A 250 -29.75 1.32 -2.85
N TYR A 251 -29.41 0.52 -1.81
CA TYR A 251 -28.47 -0.59 -1.97
C TYR A 251 -29.14 -1.81 -2.58
N SER A 252 -28.43 -2.47 -3.50
CA SER A 252 -28.78 -3.80 -3.98
C SER A 252 -27.86 -4.84 -3.35
N VAL A 253 -28.44 -5.97 -2.91
CA VAL A 253 -27.66 -7.14 -2.47
C VAL A 253 -27.47 -8.05 -3.68
N VAL A 254 -26.22 -8.21 -4.11
CA VAL A 254 -25.90 -9.13 -5.20
C VAL A 254 -25.72 -10.52 -4.60
N SER A 255 -26.55 -11.48 -5.03
CA SER A 255 -26.37 -12.89 -4.67
C SER A 255 -25.29 -13.52 -5.55
N VAL A 256 -24.41 -14.30 -4.93
CA VAL A 256 -23.41 -15.07 -5.65
C VAL A 256 -24.11 -16.11 -6.52
N PRO A 257 -23.81 -16.22 -7.84
CA PRO A 257 -24.37 -17.26 -8.70
C PRO A 257 -24.07 -18.67 -8.15
N GLU A 258 -25.01 -19.61 -8.33
CA GLU A 258 -24.84 -21.00 -7.81
C GLU A 258 -23.54 -21.65 -8.32
N GLU A 259 -23.16 -21.43 -9.57
CA GLU A 259 -21.94 -21.94 -10.19
C GLU A 259 -20.66 -21.43 -9.49
N VAL A 260 -20.69 -20.23 -8.95
CA VAL A 260 -19.58 -19.62 -8.20
C VAL A 260 -19.60 -20.08 -6.73
N ALA A 261 -20.78 -20.33 -6.18
CA ALA A 261 -20.94 -20.80 -4.79
C ALA A 261 -20.36 -22.20 -4.57
N GLU A 262 -20.20 -23.01 -5.62
CA GLU A 262 -19.56 -24.33 -5.56
C GLU A 262 -18.04 -24.23 -5.36
N ILE A 263 -17.40 -23.11 -5.72
CA ILE A 263 -15.95 -22.89 -5.52
C ILE A 263 -15.72 -22.61 -4.03
N SER A 264 -15.01 -23.49 -3.37
CA SER A 264 -14.87 -23.48 -1.92
C SER A 264 -13.43 -23.22 -1.45
N GLY A 265 -13.21 -22.18 -0.66
CA GLY A 265 -11.95 -21.95 0.04
C GLY A 265 -11.51 -23.10 0.93
N THR A 266 -12.42 -24.01 1.32
CA THR A 266 -12.09 -25.23 2.07
C THR A 266 -11.32 -26.21 1.22
N GLU A 267 -11.67 -26.38 -0.05
CA GLU A 267 -10.92 -27.26 -0.96
C GLU A 267 -9.55 -26.67 -1.29
N THR A 268 -9.47 -25.36 -1.49
CA THR A 268 -8.19 -24.66 -1.70
C THR A 268 -7.24 -24.87 -0.52
N ARG A 269 -7.73 -24.71 0.73
CA ARG A 269 -6.90 -24.94 1.94
C ARG A 269 -6.40 -26.38 2.12
N LYS A 270 -7.08 -27.36 1.54
CA LYS A 270 -6.61 -28.76 1.58
C LYS A 270 -5.48 -29.06 0.61
N GLN A 271 -5.34 -28.24 -0.44
CA GLN A 271 -4.38 -28.44 -1.54
C GLN A 271 -3.06 -27.70 -1.31
N TYR A 272 -3.08 -26.60 -0.56
CA TYR A 272 -1.95 -25.70 -0.38
C TYR A 272 -1.62 -25.48 1.10
N ASP A 273 -0.34 -25.46 1.44
CA ASP A 273 0.10 -25.09 2.79
C ASP A 273 0.04 -23.55 3.00
N LYS A 274 0.30 -23.11 4.25
CA LYS A 274 0.21 -21.68 4.58
C LYS A 274 1.17 -20.82 3.76
N SER A 275 2.39 -21.29 3.50
CA SER A 275 3.40 -20.53 2.74
C SER A 275 3.03 -20.41 1.26
N GLU A 276 2.47 -21.47 0.70
CA GLU A 276 1.95 -21.47 -0.68
C GLU A 276 0.73 -20.55 -0.84
N LEU A 277 -0.15 -20.51 0.18
CA LEU A 277 -1.29 -19.59 0.20
C LEU A 277 -0.86 -18.12 0.25
N ILE A 278 0.14 -17.80 1.07
CA ILE A 278 0.71 -16.44 1.18
C ILE A 278 1.42 -16.04 -0.13
N ALA A 279 2.10 -16.98 -0.78
CA ALA A 279 2.75 -16.75 -2.07
C ALA A 279 1.78 -16.66 -3.26
N GLY A 280 0.47 -16.91 -3.05
CA GLY A 280 -0.54 -16.82 -4.10
C GLY A 280 -0.54 -17.98 -5.09
N HIS A 281 0.22 -19.05 -4.86
CA HIS A 281 0.35 -20.21 -5.78
C HIS A 281 -0.99 -20.83 -6.19
N HIS A 282 -2.01 -20.75 -5.33
CA HIS A 282 -3.37 -21.22 -5.61
C HIS A 282 -4.13 -20.35 -6.64
N LEU A 283 -3.62 -19.15 -6.94
CA LEU A 283 -4.20 -18.22 -7.93
C LEU A 283 -3.60 -18.42 -9.33
N ASP A 284 -2.43 -19.04 -9.44
CA ASP A 284 -1.75 -19.33 -10.69
C ASP A 284 -2.29 -20.59 -11.40
N GLY A 285 -3.10 -21.40 -10.70
CA GLY A 285 -3.54 -22.74 -11.11
C GLY A 285 -4.77 -22.82 -12.03
N GLY A 286 -5.29 -21.72 -12.53
CA GLY A 286 -6.51 -21.65 -13.37
C GLY A 286 -6.36 -22.09 -14.82
N GLY A 287 -5.42 -22.99 -15.19
CA GLY A 287 -5.16 -23.28 -16.61
C GLY A 287 -4.56 -24.62 -16.99
N SER A 288 -4.73 -25.69 -16.22
CA SER A 288 -4.32 -27.03 -16.69
C SER A 288 -5.19 -28.14 -16.12
N ARG A 289 -6.34 -28.38 -16.73
CA ARG A 289 -6.95 -29.72 -16.68
C ARG A 289 -5.98 -30.67 -17.37
N ARG A 290 -5.22 -31.42 -16.57
CA ARG A 290 -4.56 -32.61 -17.10
C ARG A 290 -5.66 -33.58 -17.55
N HIS A 291 -5.88 -33.67 -18.86
CA HIS A 291 -6.55 -34.83 -19.42
C HIS A 291 -5.67 -36.04 -19.11
N SER A 292 -6.11 -36.85 -18.16
CA SER A 292 -5.65 -38.23 -18.07
C SER A 292 -6.22 -38.95 -19.28
N THR A 293 -5.40 -39.20 -20.27
CA THR A 293 -5.63 -40.24 -21.27
C THR A 293 -5.20 -41.55 -20.63
N ASP A 294 -6.13 -42.26 -20.00
CA ASP A 294 -6.07 -43.69 -19.87
C ASP A 294 -6.83 -44.29 -21.07
N GLY A 295 -6.12 -45.07 -21.86
CA GLY A 295 -6.58 -45.93 -22.94
C GLY A 295 -5.60 -47.07 -23.08
#